data_f5d3007014570d7e537799281825e6e7
#
_entry.id   f5d3007014570d7e537799281825e6e7
#
_cell.length_a   1.000
_cell.length_b   1.000
_cell.length_c   1.000
_cell.angle_alpha   90.00
_cell.angle_beta   90.00
_cell.angle_gamma   90.00
#
_symmetry.space_group_name_H-M   'P 1'
#
loop_
_entity.id
_entity.type
_entity.pdbx_description
1 polymer ?
#
loop_
_entity_poly.entity_id
_entity_poly.type
_entity_poly.pdbx_seq_one_letter_code
_entity_poly.pdbx_strand_id
1 'polypeptide(L)'
;MIYNEITKNEEGEREVKVFTDEKKRCIVKLVNVECIEVEPQHMYIKISGEDNQAKISEFDTSNINEASENCEKWFGRKIPGPTIEKAYHTDSFDRFSLELIAETKAFNHKNEPLPLEDIKPGSKCSVFVEFSEICFSRKNFAPIWKIVQVKIHEEEKPPPPPEPETPEIEAYPEECMFEDEDSK
;
A
#
# COMPACT_ATOMS: atom_id res chain seq x y z
N MET A 1 -16.64 -11.93 8.95
CA MET A 1 -16.13 -12.59 7.72
C MET A 1 -16.51 -14.06 7.73
N ILE A 2 -16.72 -14.67 6.56
CA ILE A 2 -17.06 -16.09 6.38
C ILE A 2 -15.84 -16.76 5.77
N TYR A 3 -15.32 -17.78 6.46
CA TYR A 3 -14.24 -18.63 5.98
C TYR A 3 -14.83 -19.96 5.49
N ASN A 4 -14.57 -20.27 4.23
CA ASN A 4 -15.08 -21.50 3.64
C ASN A 4 -14.33 -22.75 4.16
N GLU A 5 -14.77 -23.92 3.73
CA GLU A 5 -14.01 -25.14 3.96
C GLU A 5 -12.68 -25.12 3.20
N ILE A 6 -11.70 -25.86 3.74
CA ILE A 6 -10.40 -26.01 3.09
C ILE A 6 -10.56 -26.73 1.76
N THR A 7 -10.03 -26.11 0.73
CA THR A 7 -9.91 -26.67 -0.62
C THR A 7 -8.44 -26.77 -1.03
N LYS A 8 -8.19 -27.30 -2.22
CA LYS A 8 -6.87 -27.23 -2.85
C LYS A 8 -6.97 -26.33 -4.07
N ASN A 9 -5.99 -25.43 -4.21
CA ASN A 9 -5.84 -24.60 -5.41
C ASN A 9 -5.33 -25.45 -6.60
N GLU A 10 -5.16 -24.83 -7.75
CA GLU A 10 -4.68 -25.49 -8.97
C GLU A 10 -3.26 -26.05 -8.82
N GLU A 11 -2.45 -25.49 -7.95
CA GLU A 11 -1.09 -25.94 -7.63
C GLU A 11 -1.06 -27.05 -6.58
N GLY A 12 -2.24 -27.42 -6.05
CA GLY A 12 -2.39 -28.47 -5.04
C GLY A 12 -2.13 -28.00 -3.60
N GLU A 13 -1.93 -26.72 -3.38
CA GLU A 13 -1.80 -26.12 -2.07
C GLU A 13 -3.17 -25.98 -1.40
N ARG A 14 -3.18 -26.07 -0.08
CA ARG A 14 -4.42 -25.92 0.71
C ARG A 14 -4.75 -24.44 0.87
N GLU A 15 -6.01 -24.10 0.66
CA GLU A 15 -6.53 -22.75 0.78
C GLU A 15 -7.88 -22.71 1.51
N VAL A 16 -8.19 -21.58 2.12
CA VAL A 16 -9.50 -21.22 2.65
C VAL A 16 -9.93 -19.90 2.01
N LYS A 17 -10.99 -19.94 1.20
CA LYS A 17 -11.56 -18.71 0.59
C LYS A 17 -12.36 -17.94 1.62
N VAL A 18 -12.25 -16.60 1.54
CA VAL A 18 -12.84 -15.68 2.51
C VAL A 18 -13.81 -14.75 1.83
N PHE A 19 -14.94 -14.51 2.49
CA PHE A 19 -16.01 -13.62 2.03
C PHE A 19 -16.51 -12.74 3.17
N THR A 20 -17.17 -11.66 2.83
CA THR A 20 -17.94 -10.88 3.81
C THR A 20 -19.14 -11.69 4.32
N ASP A 21 -19.76 -11.23 5.40
CA ASP A 21 -20.99 -11.86 5.96
C ASP A 21 -22.15 -11.86 4.95
N GLU A 22 -22.13 -10.94 3.98
CA GLU A 22 -23.06 -10.90 2.86
C GLU A 22 -22.66 -11.81 1.68
N LYS A 23 -21.65 -12.67 1.85
CA LYS A 23 -21.06 -13.53 0.81
C LYS A 23 -20.51 -12.78 -0.41
N LYS A 24 -20.02 -11.57 -0.20
CA LYS A 24 -19.33 -10.75 -1.20
C LYS A 24 -17.82 -10.83 -1.01
N ARG A 25 -17.07 -10.38 -2.02
CA ARG A 25 -15.60 -10.25 -1.95
C ARG A 25 -15.20 -9.25 -0.85
N CYS A 26 -14.14 -9.54 -0.12
CA CYS A 26 -13.60 -8.67 0.92
C CYS A 26 -12.69 -7.60 0.30
N ILE A 27 -13.27 -6.51 -0.20
CA ILE A 27 -12.54 -5.43 -0.87
C ILE A 27 -12.27 -4.29 0.12
N VAL A 28 -11.01 -3.87 0.18
CA VAL A 28 -10.52 -2.78 1.03
C VAL A 28 -9.89 -1.69 0.16
N LYS A 29 -10.18 -0.44 0.50
CA LYS A 29 -9.52 0.72 -0.11
C LYS A 29 -8.37 1.18 0.78
N LEU A 30 -7.16 1.20 0.22
CA LEU A 30 -5.98 1.83 0.82
C LEU A 30 -5.68 3.12 0.05
N VAL A 31 -5.41 4.20 0.77
CA VAL A 31 -5.16 5.53 0.19
C VAL A 31 -3.75 6.00 0.50
N ASN A 32 -3.17 6.79 -0.42
CA ASN A 32 -1.83 7.36 -0.26
C ASN A 32 -0.74 6.32 0.05
N VAL A 33 -0.85 5.14 -0.56
CA VAL A 33 0.22 4.15 -0.53
C VAL A 33 1.26 4.47 -1.59
N GLU A 34 2.46 3.92 -1.44
CA GLU A 34 3.55 4.14 -2.39
C GLU A 34 3.87 2.85 -3.13
N CYS A 35 3.93 2.90 -4.45
CA CYS A 35 4.40 1.80 -5.27
C CYS A 35 5.90 1.61 -5.05
N ILE A 36 6.33 0.44 -4.60
CA ILE A 36 7.75 0.09 -4.45
C ILE A 36 8.28 -0.53 -5.74
N GLU A 37 7.51 -1.47 -6.29
CA GLU A 37 7.92 -2.26 -7.44
C GLU A 37 6.71 -2.91 -8.10
N VAL A 38 6.76 -3.11 -9.41
CA VAL A 38 5.78 -3.87 -10.18
C VAL A 38 6.50 -5.00 -10.90
N GLU A 39 6.13 -6.23 -10.59
CA GLU A 39 6.60 -7.45 -11.24
C GLU A 39 5.46 -8.07 -12.08
N PRO A 40 5.71 -9.05 -12.94
CA PRO A 40 4.67 -9.63 -13.80
C PRO A 40 3.46 -10.20 -13.07
N GLN A 41 3.65 -10.69 -11.84
CA GLN A 41 2.59 -11.33 -11.04
C GLN A 41 2.29 -10.59 -9.74
N HIS A 42 3.12 -9.64 -9.33
CA HIS A 42 2.99 -8.96 -8.05
C HIS A 42 3.26 -7.46 -8.18
N MET A 43 2.58 -6.70 -7.36
CA MET A 43 2.92 -5.31 -7.08
C MET A 43 3.24 -5.19 -5.60
N TYR A 44 4.38 -4.56 -5.29
CA TYR A 44 4.77 -4.28 -3.92
C TYR A 44 4.47 -2.83 -3.57
N ILE A 45 3.82 -2.62 -2.44
CA ILE A 45 3.47 -1.28 -1.98
C ILE A 45 4.00 -1.06 -0.56
N LYS A 46 4.25 0.20 -0.23
CA LYS A 46 4.44 0.67 1.13
C LYS A 46 3.13 1.22 1.65
N ILE A 47 2.64 0.65 2.75
CA ILE A 47 1.41 1.06 3.41
C ILE A 47 1.74 2.07 4.51
N SER A 48 1.45 3.33 4.25
CA SER A 48 1.62 4.43 5.18
C SER A 48 0.28 4.85 5.78
N GLY A 49 0.34 5.46 6.97
CA GLY A 49 -0.85 5.95 7.68
C GLY A 49 -1.52 4.89 8.56
N GLU A 50 -1.84 5.31 9.78
CA GLU A 50 -2.43 4.42 10.81
C GLU A 50 -3.75 3.79 10.36
N ASP A 51 -4.60 4.54 9.64
CA ASP A 51 -5.89 4.04 9.14
C ASP A 51 -5.74 2.86 8.16
N ASN A 52 -4.75 2.94 7.25
CA ASN A 52 -4.50 1.85 6.30
C ASN A 52 -3.92 0.62 7.01
N GLN A 53 -2.96 0.84 7.92
CA GLN A 53 -2.34 -0.23 8.69
C GLN A 53 -3.36 -0.89 9.62
N ALA A 54 -4.23 -0.12 10.27
CA ALA A 54 -5.29 -0.63 11.12
C ALA A 54 -6.25 -1.56 10.35
N LYS A 55 -6.65 -1.17 9.12
CA LYS A 55 -7.50 -2.03 8.28
C LYS A 55 -6.87 -3.39 8.01
N ILE A 56 -5.59 -3.45 7.65
CA ILE A 56 -4.89 -4.72 7.39
C ILE A 56 -4.74 -5.52 8.68
N SER A 57 -4.33 -4.88 9.78
CA SER A 57 -4.16 -5.54 11.08
C SER A 57 -5.45 -6.14 11.65
N GLU A 58 -6.61 -5.56 11.31
CA GLU A 58 -7.92 -6.09 11.68
C GLU A 58 -8.20 -7.43 10.98
N PHE A 59 -7.82 -7.56 9.70
CA PHE A 59 -7.89 -8.84 8.98
C PHE A 59 -6.92 -9.86 9.58
N ASP A 60 -5.67 -9.47 9.88
CA ASP A 60 -4.68 -10.35 10.48
C ASP A 60 -5.16 -10.89 11.83
N THR A 61 -5.72 -10.03 12.66
CA THR A 61 -6.32 -10.43 13.96
C THR A 61 -7.47 -11.40 13.76
N SER A 62 -8.35 -11.13 12.81
CA SER A 62 -9.48 -12.01 12.50
C SER A 62 -9.02 -13.38 11.98
N ASN A 63 -7.99 -13.41 11.13
CA ASN A 63 -7.42 -14.65 10.58
C ASN A 63 -6.80 -15.53 11.67
N ILE A 64 -6.07 -14.93 12.62
CA ILE A 64 -5.46 -15.66 13.73
C ILE A 64 -6.53 -16.22 14.67
N ASN A 65 -7.57 -15.45 14.95
CA ASN A 65 -8.69 -15.88 15.79
C ASN A 65 -9.42 -17.06 15.14
N GLU A 66 -9.77 -16.94 13.86
CA GLU A 66 -10.44 -18.01 13.11
C GLU A 66 -9.59 -19.28 13.02
N ALA A 67 -8.27 -19.13 12.80
CA ALA A 67 -7.33 -20.25 12.82
C ALA A 67 -7.29 -20.94 14.19
N SER A 68 -7.44 -20.19 15.26
CA SER A 68 -7.49 -20.75 16.63
C SER A 68 -8.79 -21.51 16.89
N GLU A 69 -9.92 -20.96 16.47
CA GLU A 69 -11.25 -21.56 16.63
C GLU A 69 -11.41 -22.82 15.76
N ASN A 70 -10.90 -22.80 14.53
CA ASN A 70 -10.97 -23.91 13.59
C ASN A 70 -9.70 -24.76 13.53
N CYS A 71 -8.88 -24.70 14.57
CA CYS A 71 -7.56 -25.30 14.63
C CYS A 71 -7.54 -26.79 14.20
N GLU A 72 -8.46 -27.61 14.69
CA GLU A 72 -8.53 -29.03 14.32
C GLU A 72 -8.91 -29.25 12.86
N LYS A 73 -9.80 -28.41 12.31
CA LYS A 73 -10.20 -28.49 10.89
C LYS A 73 -9.08 -28.03 9.97
N TRP A 74 -8.40 -26.95 10.34
CA TRP A 74 -7.37 -26.34 9.49
C TRP A 74 -6.03 -27.08 9.56
N PHE A 75 -5.65 -27.56 10.74
CA PHE A 75 -4.33 -28.15 10.97
C PHE A 75 -4.36 -29.66 11.29
N GLY A 76 -5.56 -30.25 11.40
CA GLY A 76 -5.73 -31.66 11.72
C GLY A 76 -5.40 -32.04 13.17
N ARG A 77 -5.14 -31.06 14.04
CA ARG A 77 -4.79 -31.22 15.45
C ARG A 77 -4.99 -29.94 16.22
N LYS A 78 -5.11 -30.04 17.53
CA LYS A 78 -5.07 -28.88 18.44
C LYS A 78 -3.67 -28.30 18.49
N ILE A 79 -3.55 -26.98 18.27
CA ILE A 79 -2.30 -26.22 18.33
C ILE A 79 -2.49 -25.09 19.34
N PRO A 80 -1.53 -24.82 20.24
CA PRO A 80 -1.61 -23.68 21.16
C PRO A 80 -1.65 -22.33 20.41
N GLY A 81 -2.45 -21.38 20.90
CA GLY A 81 -2.60 -20.05 20.30
C GLY A 81 -1.27 -19.36 19.94
N PRO A 82 -0.28 -19.29 20.84
CA PRO A 82 1.03 -18.69 20.53
C PRO A 82 1.78 -19.37 19.37
N THR A 83 1.50 -20.65 19.10
CA THR A 83 2.09 -21.38 17.97
C THR A 83 1.37 -21.04 16.67
N ILE A 84 0.04 -20.81 16.73
CA ILE A 84 -0.76 -20.35 15.58
C ILE A 84 -0.31 -18.94 15.18
N GLU A 85 -0.17 -18.02 16.14
CA GLU A 85 0.34 -16.67 15.88
C GLU A 85 1.72 -16.67 15.21
N LYS A 86 2.63 -17.52 15.66
CA LYS A 86 3.97 -17.67 15.05
C LYS A 86 3.95 -18.31 13.68
N ALA A 87 2.93 -19.11 13.38
CA ALA A 87 2.76 -19.73 12.06
C ALA A 87 2.04 -18.82 11.06
N TYR A 88 1.36 -17.79 11.53
CA TYR A 88 0.76 -16.78 10.68
C TYR A 88 1.85 -15.88 10.12
N HIS A 89 1.87 -15.74 8.81
CA HIS A 89 2.86 -14.92 8.12
C HIS A 89 2.13 -13.81 7.37
N THR A 90 2.48 -12.57 7.68
CA THR A 90 2.00 -11.39 6.96
C THR A 90 3.19 -10.55 6.54
N ASP A 91 3.04 -9.81 5.45
CA ASP A 91 4.06 -8.92 4.95
C ASP A 91 4.23 -7.70 5.85
N SER A 92 5.40 -7.07 5.78
CA SER A 92 5.61 -5.80 6.45
C SER A 92 4.90 -4.66 5.70
N PHE A 93 4.47 -3.63 6.42
CA PHE A 93 3.87 -2.44 5.81
C PHE A 93 4.83 -1.65 4.93
N ASP A 94 6.15 -1.83 5.07
CA ASP A 94 7.15 -1.22 4.21
C ASP A 94 7.29 -1.92 2.85
N ARG A 95 6.92 -3.19 2.77
CA ARG A 95 6.90 -3.98 1.52
C ARG A 95 5.77 -5.00 1.59
N PHE A 96 4.60 -4.58 1.17
CA PHE A 96 3.39 -5.39 1.18
C PHE A 96 3.11 -5.92 -0.23
N SER A 97 2.99 -7.22 -0.36
CA SER A 97 2.81 -7.91 -1.64
C SER A 97 1.33 -8.02 -2.01
N LEU A 98 1.03 -7.69 -3.25
CA LEU A 98 -0.29 -7.79 -3.84
C LEU A 98 -0.21 -8.56 -5.14
N GLU A 99 -0.99 -9.62 -5.29
CA GLU A 99 -1.07 -10.37 -6.55
C GLU A 99 -1.78 -9.57 -7.64
N LEU A 100 -1.19 -9.56 -8.82
CA LEU A 100 -1.80 -9.02 -10.04
C LEU A 100 -2.62 -10.11 -10.70
N ILE A 101 -3.90 -9.83 -10.94
CA ILE A 101 -4.82 -10.72 -11.65
C ILE A 101 -5.13 -10.15 -13.05
N ALA A 102 -5.65 -10.97 -13.94
CA ALA A 102 -5.96 -10.57 -15.31
C ALA A 102 -6.98 -9.39 -15.37
N GLU A 103 -7.83 -9.28 -14.36
CA GLU A 103 -8.84 -8.23 -14.22
C GLU A 103 -8.31 -6.96 -13.56
N THR A 104 -7.08 -6.93 -13.06
CA THR A 104 -6.48 -5.74 -12.44
C THR A 104 -6.45 -4.58 -13.43
N LYS A 105 -6.94 -3.42 -12.99
CA LYS A 105 -6.98 -2.19 -13.80
C LYS A 105 -6.20 -1.09 -13.11
N ALA A 106 -5.41 -0.34 -13.87
CA ALA A 106 -4.74 0.86 -13.41
C ALA A 106 -5.27 2.10 -14.13
N PHE A 107 -5.24 3.22 -13.42
CA PHE A 107 -5.71 4.52 -13.90
C PHE A 107 -4.71 5.61 -13.49
N ASN A 108 -4.56 6.60 -14.35
CA ASN A 108 -3.82 7.82 -14.00
C ASN A 108 -4.67 8.76 -13.12
N HIS A 109 -4.10 9.92 -12.75
CA HIS A 109 -4.79 10.94 -11.95
C HIS A 109 -6.06 11.50 -12.62
N LYS A 110 -6.17 11.42 -13.96
CA LYS A 110 -7.33 11.86 -14.75
C LYS A 110 -8.41 10.78 -14.93
N ASN A 111 -8.25 9.61 -14.30
CA ASN A 111 -9.11 8.42 -14.46
C ASN A 111 -9.02 7.78 -15.86
N GLU A 112 -7.95 8.02 -16.60
CA GLU A 112 -7.71 7.35 -17.86
C GLU A 112 -6.98 6.02 -17.62
N PRO A 113 -7.29 4.96 -18.40
CA PRO A 113 -6.59 3.68 -18.26
C PRO A 113 -5.08 3.83 -18.46
N LEU A 114 -4.32 3.14 -17.61
CA LEU A 114 -2.86 3.12 -17.61
C LEU A 114 -2.38 1.67 -17.64
N PRO A 115 -1.42 1.29 -18.50
CA PRO A 115 -0.74 0.00 -18.40
C PRO A 115 -0.04 -0.15 -17.04
N LEU A 116 -0.11 -1.34 -16.44
CA LEU A 116 0.52 -1.60 -15.13
C LEU A 116 2.05 -1.39 -15.17
N GLU A 117 2.67 -1.70 -16.29
CA GLU A 117 4.10 -1.52 -16.57
C GLU A 117 4.57 -0.06 -16.58
N ASP A 118 3.63 0.89 -16.76
CA ASP A 118 3.92 2.32 -16.73
C ASP A 118 3.90 2.91 -15.31
N ILE A 119 3.52 2.12 -14.31
CA ILE A 119 3.54 2.53 -12.91
C ILE A 119 5.00 2.54 -12.42
N LYS A 120 5.49 3.71 -12.06
CA LYS A 120 6.88 3.87 -11.61
C LYS A 120 7.04 3.62 -10.11
N PRO A 121 8.15 3.01 -9.69
CA PRO A 121 8.52 3.00 -8.28
C PRO A 121 8.54 4.42 -7.69
N GLY A 122 8.06 4.56 -6.46
CA GLY A 122 7.89 5.85 -5.78
C GLY A 122 6.58 6.58 -6.07
N SER A 123 5.78 6.12 -7.05
CA SER A 123 4.47 6.73 -7.33
C SER A 123 3.52 6.59 -6.15
N LYS A 124 2.88 7.70 -5.78
CA LYS A 124 1.77 7.68 -4.81
C LYS A 124 0.49 7.23 -5.49
N CYS A 125 -0.23 6.32 -4.86
CA CYS A 125 -1.46 5.78 -5.43
C CYS A 125 -2.50 5.46 -4.35
N SER A 126 -3.71 5.23 -4.81
CA SER A 126 -4.76 4.56 -4.04
C SER A 126 -5.08 3.24 -4.68
N VAL A 127 -5.29 2.20 -3.88
CA VAL A 127 -5.57 0.86 -4.38
C VAL A 127 -6.83 0.28 -3.77
N PHE A 128 -7.60 -0.47 -4.57
CA PHE A 128 -8.58 -1.41 -4.07
C PHE A 128 -7.96 -2.79 -4.08
N VAL A 129 -7.89 -3.42 -2.93
CA VAL A 129 -7.34 -4.76 -2.73
C VAL A 129 -8.42 -5.70 -2.23
N GLU A 130 -8.39 -6.94 -2.68
CA GLU A 130 -9.27 -8.01 -2.23
C GLU A 130 -8.47 -8.95 -1.34
N PHE A 131 -8.94 -9.15 -0.11
CA PHE A 131 -8.53 -10.29 0.69
C PHE A 131 -9.31 -11.51 0.20
N SER A 132 -8.65 -12.39 -0.54
CA SER A 132 -9.33 -13.48 -1.25
C SER A 132 -9.33 -14.79 -0.49
N GLU A 133 -8.20 -15.13 0.12
CA GLU A 133 -7.98 -16.44 0.71
C GLU A 133 -6.83 -16.47 1.71
N ILE A 134 -6.78 -17.52 2.50
CA ILE A 134 -5.63 -17.91 3.32
C ILE A 134 -5.00 -19.15 2.67
N CYS A 135 -3.72 -19.07 2.31
CA CYS A 135 -2.95 -20.19 1.82
C CYS A 135 -2.14 -20.86 2.94
N PHE A 136 -2.05 -22.20 2.87
CA PHE A 136 -1.35 -23.02 3.86
C PHE A 136 -0.13 -23.67 3.24
N SER A 137 1.03 -23.36 3.75
CA SER A 137 2.27 -24.08 3.52
C SER A 137 2.50 -25.16 4.59
N ARG A 138 3.63 -25.86 4.53
CA ARG A 138 3.94 -26.92 5.49
C ARG A 138 4.04 -26.46 6.95
N LYS A 139 4.47 -25.21 7.19
CA LYS A 139 4.75 -24.67 8.53
C LYS A 139 4.00 -23.38 8.84
N ASN A 140 3.57 -22.66 7.81
CA ASN A 140 2.98 -21.33 7.93
C ASN A 140 1.65 -21.27 7.19
N PHE A 141 0.87 -20.25 7.49
CA PHE A 141 -0.28 -19.86 6.69
C PHE A 141 -0.28 -18.34 6.56
N ALA A 142 -0.76 -17.85 5.43
CA ALA A 142 -0.65 -16.45 5.05
C ALA A 142 -1.89 -15.97 4.30
N PRO A 143 -2.28 -14.69 4.44
CA PRO A 143 -3.34 -14.09 3.64
C PRO A 143 -2.84 -13.84 2.22
N ILE A 144 -3.71 -14.03 1.24
CA ILE A 144 -3.47 -13.65 -0.15
C ILE A 144 -4.30 -12.42 -0.47
N TRP A 145 -3.61 -11.37 -0.89
CA TRP A 145 -4.19 -10.10 -1.27
C TRP A 145 -4.06 -9.90 -2.77
N LYS A 146 -5.18 -9.65 -3.46
CA LYS A 146 -5.24 -9.39 -4.90
C LYS A 146 -5.54 -7.92 -5.16
N ILE A 147 -4.91 -7.37 -6.16
CA ILE A 147 -5.17 -6.00 -6.58
C ILE A 147 -6.36 -5.97 -7.55
N VAL A 148 -7.36 -5.18 -7.22
CA VAL A 148 -8.53 -4.98 -8.08
C VAL A 148 -8.33 -3.76 -8.98
N GLN A 149 -7.94 -2.65 -8.37
CA GLN A 149 -7.71 -1.39 -9.09
C GLN A 149 -6.59 -0.58 -8.43
N VAL A 150 -5.83 0.12 -9.26
CA VAL A 150 -4.81 1.10 -8.86
C VAL A 150 -5.16 2.44 -9.47
N LYS A 151 -5.09 3.51 -8.71
CA LYS A 151 -5.15 4.88 -9.23
C LYS A 151 -3.92 5.65 -8.80
N ILE A 152 -3.12 6.07 -9.76
CA ILE A 152 -1.94 6.90 -9.52
C ILE A 152 -2.40 8.33 -9.22
N HIS A 153 -1.79 8.94 -8.22
CA HIS A 153 -2.01 10.35 -7.91
C HIS A 153 -1.14 11.24 -8.81
N GLU A 154 -1.51 12.50 -8.94
CA GLU A 154 -0.67 13.50 -9.59
C GLU A 154 0.63 13.65 -8.77
N GLU A 155 1.77 13.68 -9.46
CA GLU A 155 3.05 13.98 -8.80
C GLU A 155 2.99 15.40 -8.23
N GLU A 156 3.17 15.54 -6.92
CA GLU A 156 3.38 16.85 -6.31
C GLU A 156 4.68 17.43 -6.89
N LYS A 157 4.55 18.44 -7.75
CA LYS A 157 5.73 19.19 -8.19
C LYS A 157 6.34 19.81 -6.94
N PRO A 158 7.66 19.63 -6.71
CA PRO A 158 8.32 20.33 -5.64
C PRO A 158 8.02 21.83 -5.79
N PRO A 159 7.77 22.55 -4.69
CA PRO A 159 7.56 24.00 -4.75
C PRO A 159 8.71 24.61 -5.54
N PRO A 160 8.43 25.59 -6.43
CA PRO A 160 9.50 26.25 -7.14
C PRO A 160 10.53 26.74 -6.12
N PRO A 161 11.84 26.59 -6.39
CA PRO A 161 12.86 27.10 -5.50
C PRO A 161 12.54 28.58 -5.24
N PRO A 162 12.71 29.06 -3.99
CA PRO A 162 12.48 30.47 -3.70
C PRO A 162 13.29 31.28 -4.70
N GLU A 163 12.62 32.22 -5.39
CA GLU A 163 13.31 33.15 -6.26
C GLU A 163 14.43 33.76 -5.43
N PRO A 164 15.68 33.81 -5.94
CA PRO A 164 16.76 34.45 -5.23
C PRO A 164 16.30 35.87 -4.93
N GLU A 165 16.17 36.19 -3.65
CA GLU A 165 15.96 37.58 -3.22
C GLU A 165 17.12 38.35 -3.82
N THR A 166 16.85 39.11 -4.88
CA THR A 166 17.76 40.09 -5.41
C THR A 166 17.93 41.08 -4.26
N PRO A 167 19.14 41.22 -3.69
CA PRO A 167 19.33 42.25 -2.68
C PRO A 167 18.88 43.58 -3.31
N GLU A 168 17.97 44.28 -2.66
CA GLU A 168 17.67 45.69 -3.00
C GLU A 168 18.98 46.43 -2.89
N ILE A 169 19.63 46.62 -4.02
CA ILE A 169 20.80 47.54 -4.09
C ILE A 169 20.18 48.92 -3.97
N GLU A 170 20.40 49.52 -2.80
CA GLU A 170 20.02 50.92 -2.60
C GLU A 170 20.57 51.72 -3.77
N ALA A 171 19.68 52.47 -4.42
CA ALA A 171 20.06 53.34 -5.51
C ALA A 171 21.10 54.38 -5.00
N TYR A 172 22.14 54.60 -5.80
CA TYR A 172 23.11 55.62 -5.49
C TYR A 172 22.41 56.98 -5.30
N PRO A 173 22.79 57.77 -4.25
CA PRO A 173 22.19 59.06 -4.04
C PRO A 173 22.39 59.98 -5.26
N GLU A 174 21.30 60.57 -5.76
CA GLU A 174 21.33 61.48 -6.91
C GLU A 174 21.85 62.89 -6.54
N GLU A 175 22.05 63.14 -5.23
CA GLU A 175 22.54 64.41 -4.74
C GLU A 175 24.07 64.45 -4.70
N CYS A 176 24.63 65.66 -4.97
CA CYS A 176 26.07 65.85 -4.94
C CYS A 176 26.63 65.66 -3.51
N MET A 177 27.49 64.63 -3.35
CA MET A 177 28.09 64.27 -2.06
C MET A 177 29.37 65.11 -1.73
N PHE A 178 29.75 66.06 -2.57
CA PHE A 178 30.91 66.89 -2.33
C PHE A 178 30.49 68.12 -1.57
N GLU A 179 31.07 68.35 -0.39
CA GLU A 179 30.95 69.58 0.32
C GLU A 179 31.87 70.61 -0.36
N ASP A 180 31.36 71.84 -0.60
CA ASP A 180 32.14 72.94 -1.15
C ASP A 180 33.18 73.36 -0.15
N GLU A 181 34.43 72.94 -0.35
CA GLU A 181 35.60 73.48 0.37
C GLU A 181 36.04 74.82 -0.24
N ASP A 182 35.20 75.85 -0.19
CA ASP A 182 35.64 77.17 -0.50
C ASP A 182 34.90 78.20 0.33
N SER A 183 35.52 78.50 1.50
CA SER A 183 35.29 79.77 2.19
C SER A 183 36.44 80.04 3.12
N LYS A 184 37.56 80.58 2.54
CA LYS A 184 38.41 81.58 3.18
C LYS A 184 39.19 82.34 2.15
#